data_0fb745bc6374d55c397ecfcdfec4af26
#
_entry.id   0fb745bc6374d55c397ecfcdfec4af26
#
_cell.length_a   1.000
_cell.length_b   1.000
_cell.length_c   1.000
_cell.angle_alpha   90.00
_cell.angle_beta   90.00
_cell.angle_gamma   90.00
#
_symmetry.space_group_name_H-M   'P 1'
#
loop_
_entity.id
_entity.type
_entity.pdbx_description
1 polymer ?
#
loop_
_entity_poly.entity_id
_entity_poly.type
_entity_poly.pdbx_seq_one_letter_code
_entity_poly.pdbx_strand_id
1 'polypeptide(L)'
;MARLSWIQRLYWRYFSKPVSQRELIQHVIENPLASLLEIGIASGDRIKQVLRLCTLADGATQIRNVGVDAFESAEPGIPHINLKAAHRMLAEFGIKAHLIPGDPTNALARVAHTVLPSDLIIIDGSWGEDSLQGRAIADWLPRLCHSKSAIFAASEKGGMLQRVALPATAVEQSTFKRAA
;
A
#
# COMPACT_ATOMS: atom_id res chain seq x y z
N MET A 1 -2.85 1.19 -19.02
CA MET A 1 -1.44 1.10 -18.54
C MET A 1 -0.62 0.34 -19.56
N ALA A 2 0.54 0.89 -20.00
CA ALA A 2 1.39 0.25 -21.01
C ALA A 2 2.27 -0.84 -20.35
N ARG A 3 2.39 -2.00 -21.00
CA ARG A 3 3.32 -3.04 -20.53
C ARG A 3 4.77 -2.54 -20.66
N LEU A 4 5.51 -2.58 -19.57
CA LEU A 4 6.94 -2.25 -19.58
C LEU A 4 7.71 -3.21 -20.50
N SER A 5 8.62 -2.66 -21.32
CA SER A 5 9.57 -3.50 -22.09
C SER A 5 10.50 -4.24 -21.14
N TRP A 6 11.15 -5.33 -21.64
CA TRP A 6 12.09 -6.09 -20.83
C TRP A 6 13.28 -5.25 -20.36
N ILE A 7 13.77 -4.29 -21.18
CA ILE A 7 14.83 -3.35 -20.82
C ILE A 7 14.39 -2.43 -19.68
N GLN A 8 13.15 -1.90 -19.74
CA GLN A 8 12.60 -1.07 -18.67
C GLN A 8 12.45 -1.85 -17.37
N ARG A 9 12.00 -3.10 -17.42
CA ARG A 9 11.95 -3.99 -16.23
C ARG A 9 13.32 -4.19 -15.61
N LEU A 10 14.35 -4.44 -16.45
CA LEU A 10 15.73 -4.61 -15.99
C LEU A 10 16.27 -3.32 -15.35
N TYR A 11 16.01 -2.18 -15.98
CA TYR A 11 16.39 -0.87 -15.44
C TYR A 11 15.77 -0.63 -14.05
N TRP A 12 14.47 -0.79 -13.91
CA TRP A 12 13.78 -0.58 -12.64
C TRP A 12 14.20 -1.58 -11.55
N ARG A 13 14.55 -2.80 -11.93
CA ARG A 13 15.03 -3.84 -11.01
C ARG A 13 16.36 -3.47 -10.35
N TYR A 14 17.27 -2.87 -11.09
CA TYR A 14 18.64 -2.63 -10.61
C TYR A 14 18.92 -1.14 -10.29
N PHE A 15 18.25 -0.23 -10.93
CA PHE A 15 18.52 1.21 -10.85
C PHE A 15 17.38 2.04 -10.29
N SER A 16 16.32 1.40 -9.74
CA SER A 16 15.22 2.15 -9.11
C SER A 16 15.71 3.02 -7.97
N LYS A 17 15.25 4.27 -7.96
CA LYS A 17 15.43 5.20 -6.86
C LYS A 17 14.07 5.60 -6.30
N PRO A 18 13.93 5.80 -4.98
CA PRO A 18 14.96 5.60 -3.96
C PRO A 18 15.25 4.11 -3.69
N VAL A 19 16.49 3.83 -3.23
CA VAL A 19 16.93 2.46 -2.92
C VAL A 19 16.04 1.81 -1.85
N SER A 20 15.51 2.61 -0.93
CA SER A 20 14.60 2.18 0.14
C SER A 20 13.28 1.56 -0.35
N GLN A 21 12.92 1.75 -1.62
CA GLN A 21 11.68 1.21 -2.20
C GLN A 21 11.95 0.13 -3.27
N ARG A 22 13.18 -0.29 -3.46
CA ARG A 22 13.56 -1.19 -4.57
C ARG A 22 12.82 -2.52 -4.53
N GLU A 23 12.71 -3.13 -3.37
CA GLU A 23 12.02 -4.42 -3.21
C GLU A 23 10.52 -4.30 -3.53
N LEU A 24 9.88 -3.24 -3.06
CA LEU A 24 8.50 -2.90 -3.41
C LEU A 24 8.33 -2.72 -4.92
N ILE A 25 9.19 -1.95 -5.57
CA ILE A 25 9.12 -1.68 -7.00
C ILE A 25 9.32 -2.97 -7.82
N GLN A 26 10.24 -3.82 -7.42
CA GLN A 26 10.44 -5.12 -8.05
C GLN A 26 9.17 -5.97 -7.94
N HIS A 27 8.58 -6.06 -6.75
CA HIS A 27 7.32 -6.79 -6.54
C HIS A 27 6.19 -6.27 -7.44
N VAL A 28 6.01 -4.95 -7.52
CA VAL A 28 4.96 -4.30 -8.32
C VAL A 28 5.12 -4.58 -9.83
N ILE A 29 6.36 -4.65 -10.33
CA ILE A 29 6.62 -4.95 -11.75
C ILE A 29 6.33 -6.42 -12.07
N GLU A 30 6.58 -7.32 -11.12
CA GLU A 30 6.45 -8.76 -11.31
C GLU A 30 5.03 -9.29 -11.03
N ASN A 31 4.24 -8.59 -10.22
CA ASN A 31 2.93 -9.05 -9.76
C ASN A 31 1.82 -8.06 -10.17
N PRO A 32 0.87 -8.49 -10.99
CA PRO A 32 -0.31 -7.68 -11.32
C PRO A 32 -1.16 -7.39 -10.07
N LEU A 33 -1.74 -6.19 -10.02
CA LEU A 33 -2.53 -5.71 -8.88
C LEU A 33 -3.96 -5.38 -9.30
N ALA A 34 -4.93 -5.71 -8.43
CA ALA A 34 -6.30 -5.21 -8.49
C ALA A 34 -6.60 -4.25 -7.33
N SER A 35 -5.82 -4.33 -6.25
CA SER A 35 -6.07 -3.53 -5.04
C SER A 35 -4.79 -3.16 -4.31
N LEU A 36 -4.79 -1.95 -3.73
CA LEU A 36 -3.68 -1.36 -2.99
C LEU A 36 -4.20 -0.64 -1.76
N LEU A 37 -3.61 -0.92 -0.61
CA LEU A 37 -3.77 -0.16 0.64
C LEU A 37 -2.43 0.49 0.98
N GLU A 38 -2.43 1.80 1.18
CA GLU A 38 -1.25 2.55 1.63
C GLU A 38 -1.53 3.27 2.94
N ILE A 39 -0.70 3.03 3.94
CA ILE A 39 -0.70 3.69 5.25
C ILE A 39 0.54 4.57 5.31
N GLY A 40 0.33 5.88 5.37
CA GLY A 40 1.39 6.87 5.26
C GLY A 40 1.72 7.22 3.80
N ILE A 41 0.86 8.01 3.15
CA ILE A 41 1.03 8.44 1.75
C ILE A 41 2.17 9.46 1.61
N ALA A 42 2.40 10.28 2.63
CA ALA A 42 3.39 11.35 2.67
C ALA A 42 3.27 12.34 1.49
N SER A 43 4.30 12.51 0.66
CA SER A 43 4.27 13.39 -0.53
C SER A 43 3.44 12.82 -1.70
N GLY A 44 3.09 11.55 -1.68
CA GLY A 44 2.42 10.85 -2.77
C GLY A 44 3.35 10.36 -3.89
N ASP A 45 4.66 10.56 -3.79
CA ASP A 45 5.58 10.17 -4.86
C ASP A 45 5.71 8.65 -5.00
N ARG A 46 5.66 7.92 -3.88
CA ARG A 46 5.69 6.46 -3.88
C ARG A 46 4.48 5.87 -4.61
N ILE A 47 3.27 6.32 -4.25
CA ILE A 47 2.05 5.83 -4.91
C ILE A 47 2.04 6.14 -6.40
N LYS A 48 2.50 7.33 -6.83
CA LYS A 48 2.68 7.67 -8.25
C LYS A 48 3.60 6.68 -8.96
N GLN A 49 4.72 6.31 -8.32
CA GLN A 49 5.69 5.37 -8.88
C GLN A 49 5.08 3.97 -8.98
N VAL A 50 4.41 3.49 -7.94
CA VAL A 50 3.69 2.20 -7.95
C VAL A 50 2.68 2.17 -9.09
N LEU A 51 1.82 3.19 -9.22
CA LEU A 51 0.77 3.25 -10.23
C LEU A 51 1.29 3.36 -11.68
N ARG A 52 2.47 3.97 -11.88
CA ARG A 52 3.13 4.01 -13.20
C ARG A 52 3.70 2.65 -13.63
N LEU A 53 4.10 1.84 -12.68
CA LEU A 53 4.84 0.60 -12.94
C LEU A 53 3.99 -0.66 -12.83
N CYS A 54 2.87 -0.60 -12.10
CA CYS A 54 1.99 -1.75 -11.92
C CYS A 54 1.26 -2.13 -13.21
N THR A 55 0.92 -3.41 -13.30
CA THR A 55 -0.01 -3.95 -14.29
C THR A 55 -1.30 -4.35 -13.58
N LEU A 56 -2.44 -4.27 -14.30
CA LEU A 56 -3.71 -4.71 -13.75
C LEU A 56 -3.76 -6.24 -13.69
N ALA A 57 -4.33 -6.76 -12.61
CA ALA A 57 -4.66 -8.18 -12.51
C ALA A 57 -5.77 -8.54 -13.51
N ASP A 58 -5.82 -9.82 -13.92
CA ASP A 58 -6.82 -10.31 -14.84
C ASP A 58 -8.24 -10.06 -14.31
N GLY A 59 -9.09 -9.51 -15.17
CA GLY A 59 -10.47 -9.13 -14.83
C GLY A 59 -10.61 -7.78 -14.11
N ALA A 60 -9.54 -7.14 -13.69
CA ALA A 60 -9.61 -5.82 -13.09
C ALA A 60 -9.63 -4.72 -14.17
N THR A 61 -10.59 -3.80 -14.08
CA THR A 61 -10.69 -2.63 -14.97
C THR A 61 -9.91 -1.43 -14.44
N GLN A 62 -9.71 -1.38 -13.13
CA GLN A 62 -8.94 -0.34 -12.42
C GLN A 62 -8.40 -0.89 -11.10
N ILE A 63 -7.40 -0.21 -10.53
CA ILE A 63 -6.91 -0.52 -9.18
C ILE A 63 -7.85 0.10 -8.15
N ARG A 64 -8.32 -0.70 -7.19
CA ARG A 64 -8.96 -0.20 -5.99
C ARG A 64 -7.89 0.33 -5.06
N ASN A 65 -7.85 1.63 -4.86
CA ASN A 65 -6.88 2.26 -3.97
C ASN A 65 -7.55 2.74 -2.68
N VAL A 66 -6.95 2.37 -1.56
CA VAL A 66 -7.28 2.89 -0.23
C VAL A 66 -6.04 3.52 0.35
N GLY A 67 -6.18 4.74 0.85
CA GLY A 67 -5.07 5.47 1.46
C GLY A 67 -5.44 6.00 2.84
N VAL A 68 -4.56 5.81 3.80
CA VAL A 68 -4.68 6.32 5.17
C VAL A 68 -3.50 7.24 5.45
N ASP A 69 -3.77 8.49 5.78
CA ASP A 69 -2.72 9.47 6.15
C ASP A 69 -3.33 10.59 7.00
N ALA A 70 -2.47 11.34 7.68
CA ALA A 70 -2.85 12.53 8.43
C ALA A 70 -3.31 13.68 7.52
N PHE A 71 -2.82 13.74 6.26
CA PHE A 71 -3.07 14.81 5.29
C PHE A 71 -2.84 16.21 5.91
N GLU A 72 -3.89 17.04 5.99
CA GLU A 72 -3.81 18.39 6.55
C GLU A 72 -3.44 18.43 8.04
N SER A 73 -3.60 17.32 8.76
CA SER A 73 -3.24 17.19 10.18
C SER A 73 -1.81 16.68 10.39
N ALA A 74 -1.01 16.60 9.32
CA ALA A 74 0.39 16.20 9.43
C ALA A 74 1.20 17.23 10.22
N GLU A 75 2.19 16.75 10.97
CA GLU A 75 3.08 17.63 11.74
C GLU A 75 3.87 18.59 10.82
N PRO A 76 4.11 19.84 11.24
CA PRO A 76 4.91 20.78 10.48
C PRO A 76 6.32 20.24 10.18
N GLY A 77 6.78 20.43 8.93
CA GLY A 77 8.10 19.96 8.48
C GLY A 77 8.14 18.53 7.95
N ILE A 78 7.08 17.75 8.09
CA ILE A 78 6.97 16.44 7.46
C ILE A 78 6.40 16.61 6.05
N PRO A 79 7.05 16.07 5.00
CA PRO A 79 6.49 16.10 3.65
C PRO A 79 5.13 15.41 3.61
N HIS A 80 4.10 16.13 3.19
CA HIS A 80 2.75 15.60 3.09
C HIS A 80 2.01 16.21 1.89
N ILE A 81 1.03 15.48 1.39
CA ILE A 81 0.07 15.94 0.40
C ILE A 81 -1.27 16.21 1.09
N ASN A 82 -1.97 17.28 0.73
CA ASN A 82 -3.32 17.49 1.25
C ASN A 82 -4.33 16.56 0.59
N LEU A 83 -5.46 16.29 1.25
CA LEU A 83 -6.47 15.33 0.80
C LEU A 83 -7.00 15.64 -0.61
N LYS A 84 -7.27 16.92 -0.90
CA LYS A 84 -7.76 17.35 -2.22
C LYS A 84 -6.72 17.10 -3.32
N ALA A 85 -5.44 17.40 -3.05
CA ALA A 85 -4.36 17.15 -4.00
C ALA A 85 -4.12 15.66 -4.19
N ALA A 86 -4.24 14.84 -3.15
CA ALA A 86 -4.15 13.39 -3.24
C ALA A 86 -5.25 12.79 -4.12
N HIS A 87 -6.51 13.22 -3.94
CA HIS A 87 -7.61 12.80 -4.82
C HIS A 87 -7.37 13.19 -6.27
N ARG A 88 -6.93 14.43 -6.53
CA ARG A 88 -6.63 14.90 -7.90
C ARG A 88 -5.51 14.09 -8.53
N MET A 89 -4.42 13.87 -7.80
CA MET A 89 -3.28 13.08 -8.23
C MET A 89 -3.70 11.65 -8.64
N LEU A 90 -4.52 10.98 -7.83
CA LEU A 90 -4.97 9.62 -8.10
C LEU A 90 -5.97 9.57 -9.26
N ALA A 91 -6.79 10.62 -9.43
CA ALA A 91 -7.69 10.75 -10.57
C ALA A 91 -6.94 10.87 -11.92
N GLU A 92 -5.72 11.44 -11.96
CA GLU A 92 -4.86 11.47 -13.14
C GLU A 92 -4.48 10.05 -13.64
N PHE A 93 -4.49 9.05 -12.75
CA PHE A 93 -4.30 7.65 -13.10
C PHE A 93 -5.61 6.90 -13.38
N GLY A 94 -6.74 7.61 -13.40
CA GLY A 94 -8.07 7.01 -13.58
C GLY A 94 -8.56 6.24 -12.35
N ILE A 95 -8.01 6.52 -11.17
CA ILE A 95 -8.31 5.79 -9.93
C ILE A 95 -9.29 6.59 -9.08
N LYS A 96 -10.39 5.96 -8.70
CA LYS A 96 -11.30 6.45 -7.66
C LYS A 96 -10.79 5.96 -6.30
N ALA A 97 -9.95 6.76 -5.66
CA ALA A 97 -9.37 6.42 -4.38
C ALA A 97 -10.35 6.62 -3.22
N HIS A 98 -10.25 5.72 -2.24
CA HIS A 98 -10.88 5.88 -0.93
C HIS A 98 -9.81 6.38 0.06
N LEU A 99 -9.73 7.68 0.25
CA LEU A 99 -8.76 8.31 1.15
C LEU A 99 -9.40 8.59 2.50
N ILE A 100 -8.72 8.17 3.57
CA ILE A 100 -9.20 8.23 4.94
C ILE A 100 -8.24 9.10 5.75
N PRO A 101 -8.64 10.33 6.08
CA PRO A 101 -7.83 11.21 6.90
C PRO A 101 -7.83 10.76 8.36
N GLY A 102 -6.68 10.90 8.99
CA GLY A 102 -6.49 10.66 10.41
C GLY A 102 -5.29 9.81 10.74
N ASP A 103 -5.08 9.65 12.04
CA ASP A 103 -4.07 8.75 12.58
C ASP A 103 -4.39 7.29 12.20
N PRO A 104 -3.39 6.49 11.78
CA PRO A 104 -3.59 5.10 11.39
C PRO A 104 -4.35 4.25 12.40
N THR A 105 -4.13 4.46 13.70
CA THR A 105 -4.77 3.70 14.77
C THR A 105 -6.30 3.80 14.71
N ASN A 106 -6.80 5.02 14.55
CA ASN A 106 -8.24 5.30 14.48
C ASN A 106 -8.82 5.07 13.09
N ALA A 107 -8.05 5.37 12.05
CA ALA A 107 -8.48 5.25 10.67
C ALA A 107 -8.62 3.79 10.24
N LEU A 108 -7.69 2.91 10.63
CA LEU A 108 -7.71 1.49 10.30
C LEU A 108 -8.93 0.75 10.86
N ALA A 109 -9.38 1.10 12.05
CA ALA A 109 -10.60 0.52 12.62
C ALA A 109 -11.82 0.75 11.68
N ARG A 110 -11.91 1.94 11.05
CA ARG A 110 -12.96 2.26 10.08
C ARG A 110 -12.77 1.52 8.76
N VAL A 111 -11.53 1.42 8.28
CA VAL A 111 -11.18 0.73 7.02
C VAL A 111 -11.45 -0.76 7.10
N ALA A 112 -11.02 -1.39 8.17
CA ALA A 112 -11.06 -2.85 8.31
C ALA A 112 -12.48 -3.44 8.30
N HIS A 113 -13.50 -2.62 8.54
CA HIS A 113 -14.90 -3.04 8.47
C HIS A 113 -15.56 -2.74 7.11
N THR A 114 -15.01 -1.84 6.33
CA THR A 114 -15.64 -1.33 5.10
C THR A 114 -14.88 -1.68 3.83
N VAL A 115 -13.61 -2.05 3.94
CA VAL A 115 -12.73 -2.29 2.80
C VAL A 115 -12.40 -3.77 2.67
N LEU A 116 -12.49 -4.27 1.45
CA LEU A 116 -12.07 -5.63 1.11
C LEU A 116 -10.55 -5.77 1.22
N PRO A 117 -10.02 -6.97 1.51
CA PRO A 117 -8.59 -7.23 1.54
C PRO A 117 -7.86 -6.76 0.28
N SER A 118 -6.62 -6.34 0.42
CA SER A 118 -5.81 -5.75 -0.65
C SER A 118 -4.67 -6.66 -1.08
N ASP A 119 -4.35 -6.66 -2.39
CA ASP A 119 -3.24 -7.45 -2.96
C ASP A 119 -1.89 -6.92 -2.48
N LEU A 120 -1.76 -5.60 -2.40
CA LEU A 120 -0.56 -4.93 -1.94
C LEU A 120 -0.90 -4.01 -0.77
N ILE A 121 -0.14 -4.11 0.31
CA ILE A 121 -0.24 -3.26 1.49
C ILE A 121 1.12 -2.61 1.72
N ILE A 122 1.14 -1.28 1.84
CA ILE A 122 2.33 -0.49 2.11
C ILE A 122 2.13 0.25 3.41
N ILE A 123 3.10 0.13 4.34
CA ILE A 123 3.09 0.78 5.65
C ILE A 123 4.36 1.61 5.76
N ASP A 124 4.23 2.94 5.69
CA ASP A 124 5.36 3.86 5.78
C ASP A 124 5.44 4.50 7.16
N GLY A 125 6.39 4.04 7.92
CA GLY A 125 6.59 4.43 9.31
C GLY A 125 5.65 3.70 10.27
N SER A 126 5.97 3.77 11.54
CA SER A 126 5.16 3.21 12.63
C SER A 126 4.96 1.68 12.58
N TRP A 127 5.74 0.96 11.75
CA TRP A 127 5.75 -0.48 11.79
C TRP A 127 6.72 -0.97 12.88
N GLY A 128 6.19 -1.66 13.89
CA GLY A 128 6.98 -2.26 14.96
C GLY A 128 6.12 -2.53 16.19
N GLU A 129 6.43 -3.61 16.88
CA GLU A 129 5.68 -4.05 18.08
C GLU A 129 5.82 -3.09 19.26
N ASP A 130 6.85 -2.24 19.25
CA ASP A 130 7.13 -1.30 20.33
C ASP A 130 6.30 -0.01 20.28
N SER A 131 5.65 0.28 19.13
CA SER A 131 4.79 1.46 18.98
C SER A 131 3.31 1.13 19.12
N LEU A 132 2.53 2.04 19.72
CA LEU A 132 1.07 1.89 19.78
C LEU A 132 0.44 1.81 18.39
N GLN A 133 0.96 2.57 17.44
CA GLN A 133 0.51 2.55 16.05
C GLN A 133 0.83 1.21 15.37
N GLY A 134 2.04 0.67 15.57
CA GLY A 134 2.44 -0.62 15.02
C GLY A 134 1.57 -1.76 15.53
N ARG A 135 1.25 -1.79 16.82
CA ARG A 135 0.32 -2.78 17.39
C ARG A 135 -1.07 -2.66 16.79
N ALA A 136 -1.61 -1.44 16.70
CA ALA A 136 -2.92 -1.22 16.11
C ALA A 136 -2.97 -1.64 14.63
N ILE A 137 -1.90 -1.38 13.86
CA ILE A 137 -1.79 -1.84 12.47
C ILE A 137 -1.77 -3.38 12.45
N ALA A 138 -0.96 -4.02 13.29
CA ALA A 138 -0.84 -5.47 13.36
C ALA A 138 -2.17 -6.16 13.71
N ASP A 139 -2.96 -5.58 14.60
CA ASP A 139 -4.28 -6.10 15.00
C ASP A 139 -5.30 -6.08 13.85
N TRP A 140 -5.22 -5.10 12.96
CA TRP A 140 -6.14 -4.97 11.83
C TRP A 140 -5.67 -5.66 10.55
N LEU A 141 -4.37 -5.93 10.41
CA LEU A 141 -3.78 -6.54 9.22
C LEU A 141 -4.45 -7.83 8.76
N PRO A 142 -4.84 -8.78 9.67
CA PRO A 142 -5.52 -10.00 9.25
C PRO A 142 -6.81 -9.79 8.47
N ARG A 143 -7.52 -8.68 8.71
CA ARG A 143 -8.75 -8.32 7.98
C ARG A 143 -8.50 -7.60 6.67
N LEU A 144 -7.33 -6.98 6.54
CA LEU A 144 -6.91 -6.20 5.38
C LEU A 144 -6.15 -7.04 4.35
N CYS A 145 -5.77 -8.28 4.71
CA CYS A 145 -5.01 -9.21 3.89
C CYS A 145 -5.85 -10.38 3.40
N HIS A 146 -5.39 -11.00 2.35
CA HIS A 146 -5.75 -12.35 1.91
C HIS A 146 -4.47 -13.19 1.70
N SER A 147 -4.57 -14.47 1.44
CA SER A 147 -3.43 -15.39 1.35
C SER A 147 -2.40 -15.07 0.25
N LYS A 148 -2.75 -14.19 -0.70
CA LYS A 148 -1.86 -13.76 -1.79
C LYS A 148 -1.38 -12.32 -1.61
N SER A 149 -1.76 -11.63 -0.52
CA SER A 149 -1.33 -10.27 -0.27
C SER A 149 0.17 -10.19 -0.08
N ALA A 150 0.76 -9.08 -0.51
CA ALA A 150 2.14 -8.71 -0.17
C ALA A 150 2.11 -7.49 0.75
N ILE A 151 2.89 -7.54 1.81
CA ILE A 151 3.01 -6.44 2.78
C ILE A 151 4.44 -5.91 2.72
N PHE A 152 4.57 -4.61 2.53
CA PHE A 152 5.85 -3.89 2.63
C PHE A 152 5.75 -2.85 3.73
N ALA A 153 6.66 -2.89 4.68
CA ALA A 153 6.63 -2.00 5.83
C ALA A 153 8.00 -1.40 6.13
N ALA A 154 8.00 -0.16 6.62
CA ALA A 154 9.14 0.51 7.19
C ALA A 154 8.84 0.92 8.64
N SER A 155 9.83 0.77 9.54
CA SER A 155 9.71 1.19 10.93
C SER A 155 9.71 2.70 11.09
N GLU A 156 10.35 3.42 10.15
CA GLU A 156 10.46 4.87 10.12
C GLU A 156 9.89 5.44 8.83
N LYS A 157 9.30 6.63 8.87
CA LYS A 157 8.80 7.34 7.67
C LYS A 157 9.94 7.58 6.68
N GLY A 158 9.74 7.16 5.43
CA GLY A 158 10.77 7.24 4.39
C GLY A 158 11.89 6.21 4.55
N GLY A 159 11.81 5.33 5.52
CA GLY A 159 12.75 4.25 5.76
C GLY A 159 12.75 3.18 4.67
N MET A 160 13.58 2.16 4.84
CA MET A 160 13.64 1.04 3.92
C MET A 160 12.38 0.19 4.05
N LEU A 161 11.62 0.07 2.97
CA LEU A 161 10.47 -0.83 2.87
C LEU A 161 10.96 -2.26 2.69
N GLN A 162 10.64 -3.10 3.64
CA GLN A 162 10.96 -4.53 3.63
C GLN A 162 9.67 -5.35 3.54
N ARG A 163 9.76 -6.50 2.89
CA ARG A 163 8.64 -7.41 2.84
C ARG A 163 8.42 -8.05 4.20
N VAL A 164 7.18 -8.01 4.67
CA VAL A 164 6.76 -8.57 5.96
C VAL A 164 5.95 -9.83 5.72
N ALA A 165 6.07 -10.81 6.62
CA ALA A 165 5.28 -12.03 6.57
C ALA A 165 3.79 -11.73 6.78
N LEU A 166 2.93 -12.49 6.09
CA LEU A 166 1.49 -12.43 6.31
C LEU A 166 1.14 -12.92 7.72
N PRO A 167 0.18 -12.27 8.39
CA PRO A 167 -0.36 -12.80 9.64
C PRO A 167 -0.91 -14.23 9.46
N ALA A 168 -0.62 -15.13 10.40
CA ALA A 168 -1.06 -16.53 10.32
C ALA A 168 -2.58 -16.67 10.11
N THR A 169 -3.36 -15.82 10.77
CA THR A 169 -4.82 -15.77 10.66
C THR A 169 -5.35 -15.36 9.29
N ALA A 170 -4.59 -14.61 8.49
CA ALA A 170 -4.97 -14.27 7.11
C ALA A 170 -4.86 -15.47 6.16
N VAL A 171 -3.98 -16.42 6.47
CA VAL A 171 -3.79 -17.67 5.72
C VAL A 171 -4.93 -18.64 5.97
N GLU A 172 -5.41 -18.74 7.20
CA GLU A 172 -6.50 -19.68 7.58
C GLU A 172 -7.85 -19.29 7.00
N GLN A 173 -8.18 -18.00 6.91
CA GLN A 173 -9.45 -17.53 6.35
C GLN A 173 -9.63 -17.88 4.86
N SER A 174 -8.55 -18.10 4.12
CA SER A 174 -8.61 -18.51 2.72
C SER A 174 -8.90 -19.99 2.52
N THR A 175 -8.56 -20.84 3.48
CA THR A 175 -8.83 -22.28 3.45
C THR A 175 -10.31 -22.59 3.72
N PHE A 176 -10.96 -21.83 4.58
CA PHE A 176 -12.40 -22.01 4.88
C PHE A 176 -13.34 -21.61 3.71
N LYS A 177 -12.96 -20.60 2.91
CA LYS A 177 -13.77 -20.19 1.73
C LYS A 177 -13.66 -21.14 0.53
N ARG A 178 -12.72 -22.08 0.53
CA ARG A 178 -12.61 -23.11 -0.53
C ARG A 178 -13.36 -24.41 -0.21
N ALA A 179 -13.88 -24.57 0.99
CA ALA A 179 -14.57 -25.78 1.46
C ALA A 179 -16.10 -25.63 1.54
N ALA A 180 -16.64 -24.50 1.11
CA ALA A 180 -18.07 -24.21 0.96
C ALA A 180 -18.39 -23.88 -0.50
#